data_6161a6549da37b49a6819435ae8db45a
#
_entry.id   6161a6549da37b49a6819435ae8db45a
#
_cell.length_a   1.000
_cell.length_b   1.000
_cell.length_c   1.000
_cell.angle_alpha   90.00
_cell.angle_beta   90.00
_cell.angle_gamma   90.00
#
_symmetry.space_group_name_H-M   'P 1'
#
loop_
_entity.id
_entity.type
_entity.pdbx_description
1 polymer ?
#
loop_
_entity_poly.entity_id
_entity_poly.type
_entity_poly.pdbx_seq_one_letter_code
_entity_poly.pdbx_strand_id
1 'polypeptide(L)'
;MEYFWETVDTIGPGLGWPHFGPFHLAVLAVMAVLAVLLCRGYRGLDADGRRRWRRTVALLLIADELFKDFGLLYGGSFTADYLPLHLCSINIFLIAVHAWRRPKLLDTFLYFICLPAACAALLFPTWTPLPPLNFMVLHSFSVHFLLMLYPLVLTVCGDMDPQPRTFPRCFALLAAMAVPIWFFNRAFDTNFMFLMRADEGNPLRFFERFGSHLLGYPVLLAVVFAVMYLLLRVLRRRTAVPAGK
;
A
#
# COMPACT_ATOMS: atom_id res chain seq x y z
N MET A 1 -15.81 -15.31 18.12
CA MET A 1 -14.46 -14.79 17.76
C MET A 1 -13.41 -15.90 17.73
N GLU A 2 -13.84 -17.08 17.36
CA GLU A 2 -13.06 -18.33 17.44
C GLU A 2 -11.80 -18.29 16.59
N TYR A 3 -11.84 -17.61 15.43
CA TYR A 3 -10.74 -17.57 14.46
C TYR A 3 -10.05 -16.20 14.34
N PHE A 4 -10.19 -15.34 15.35
CA PHE A 4 -9.71 -13.95 15.24
C PHE A 4 -8.19 -13.86 15.13
N TRP A 5 -7.44 -14.67 15.88
CA TRP A 5 -5.97 -14.67 15.92
C TRP A 5 -5.33 -15.75 15.07
N GLU A 6 -6.12 -16.50 14.27
CA GLU A 6 -5.61 -17.56 13.40
C GLU A 6 -4.97 -16.95 12.11
N THR A 7 -4.07 -17.71 11.52
CA THR A 7 -3.44 -17.39 10.23
C THR A 7 -3.90 -18.35 9.13
N VAL A 8 -3.49 -18.12 7.89
CA VAL A 8 -3.82 -19.03 6.77
C VAL A 8 -3.25 -20.43 6.96
N ASP A 9 -2.18 -20.57 7.77
CA ASP A 9 -1.51 -21.84 8.04
C ASP A 9 -2.20 -22.65 9.14
N THR A 10 -3.02 -22.02 9.97
CA THR A 10 -3.67 -22.63 11.14
C THR A 10 -5.16 -22.82 10.94
N ILE A 11 -5.80 -22.11 9.99
CA ILE A 11 -7.24 -22.15 9.78
C ILE A 11 -7.64 -23.18 8.72
N GLY A 12 -8.77 -23.87 8.95
CA GLY A 12 -9.34 -24.79 7.96
C GLY A 12 -9.97 -24.07 6.77
N PRO A 13 -10.15 -24.77 5.63
CA PRO A 13 -10.73 -24.21 4.41
C PRO A 13 -12.22 -23.87 4.60
N GLY A 14 -12.73 -22.90 3.81
CA GLY A 14 -14.18 -22.63 3.70
C GLY A 14 -14.69 -21.48 4.56
N LEU A 15 -13.84 -20.80 5.34
CA LEU A 15 -14.21 -19.66 6.19
C LEU A 15 -13.99 -18.29 5.54
N GLY A 16 -13.40 -18.28 4.36
CA GLY A 16 -13.03 -17.08 3.63
C GLY A 16 -14.17 -16.44 2.83
N TRP A 17 -13.80 -15.46 2.03
CA TRP A 17 -14.72 -14.67 1.20
C TRP A 17 -14.13 -14.45 -0.21
N PRO A 18 -14.99 -14.39 -1.26
CA PRO A 18 -14.51 -14.23 -2.62
C PRO A 18 -14.12 -12.78 -2.91
N HIS A 19 -13.15 -12.59 -3.82
CA HIS A 19 -12.86 -11.29 -4.42
C HIS A 19 -14.13 -10.71 -5.04
N PHE A 20 -14.34 -9.41 -4.81
CA PHE A 20 -15.53 -8.68 -5.29
C PHE A 20 -16.87 -9.26 -4.81
N GLY A 21 -16.85 -10.12 -3.79
CA GLY A 21 -18.07 -10.55 -3.09
C GLY A 21 -18.67 -9.43 -2.24
N PRO A 22 -19.89 -9.63 -1.68
CA PRO A 22 -20.62 -8.57 -0.96
C PRO A 22 -19.81 -7.92 0.17
N PHE A 23 -19.08 -8.71 0.95
CA PHE A 23 -18.20 -8.20 2.02
C PHE A 23 -17.11 -7.28 1.45
N HIS A 24 -16.38 -7.75 0.45
CA HIS A 24 -15.29 -6.98 -0.16
C HIS A 24 -15.79 -5.67 -0.77
N LEU A 25 -16.88 -5.72 -1.55
CA LEU A 25 -17.48 -4.53 -2.15
C LEU A 25 -17.98 -3.53 -1.11
N ALA A 26 -18.57 -4.01 -0.01
CA ALA A 26 -19.00 -3.15 1.10
C ALA A 26 -17.81 -2.43 1.75
N VAL A 27 -16.72 -3.16 2.02
CA VAL A 27 -15.49 -2.56 2.58
C VAL A 27 -14.91 -1.51 1.64
N LEU A 28 -14.79 -1.81 0.34
CA LEU A 28 -14.29 -0.86 -0.66
C LEU A 28 -15.19 0.39 -0.76
N ALA A 29 -16.51 0.22 -0.71
CA ALA A 29 -17.45 1.35 -0.73
C ALA A 29 -17.29 2.24 0.51
N VAL A 30 -17.20 1.65 1.70
CA VAL A 30 -16.96 2.39 2.94
C VAL A 30 -15.62 3.16 2.86
N MET A 31 -14.56 2.52 2.39
CA MET A 31 -13.25 3.16 2.24
C MET A 31 -13.28 4.31 1.23
N ALA A 32 -13.99 4.16 0.11
CA ALA A 32 -14.16 5.23 -0.88
C ALA A 32 -14.89 6.45 -0.28
N VAL A 33 -15.97 6.21 0.47
CA VAL A 33 -16.69 7.28 1.18
C VAL A 33 -15.79 7.97 2.20
N LEU A 34 -15.09 7.19 3.03
CA LEU A 34 -14.14 7.73 4.02
C LEU A 34 -13.03 8.55 3.35
N ALA A 35 -12.46 8.08 2.25
CA ALA A 35 -11.44 8.83 1.51
C ALA A 35 -11.96 10.19 1.04
N VAL A 36 -13.19 10.25 0.51
CA VAL A 36 -13.82 11.52 0.09
C VAL A 36 -14.05 12.45 1.29
N LEU A 37 -14.58 11.93 2.40
CA LEU A 37 -14.83 12.72 3.61
C LEU A 37 -13.54 13.25 4.21
N LEU A 38 -12.50 12.43 4.29
CA LEU A 38 -11.19 12.82 4.82
C LEU A 38 -10.48 13.83 3.90
N CYS A 39 -10.60 13.70 2.57
CA CYS A 39 -10.12 14.72 1.63
C CYS A 39 -10.84 16.07 1.83
N ARG A 40 -12.16 16.04 2.03
CA ARG A 40 -12.94 17.27 2.29
C ARG A 40 -12.53 17.92 3.62
N GLY A 41 -12.43 17.12 4.67
CA GLY A 41 -11.98 17.58 5.98
C GLY A 41 -10.58 18.18 5.96
N TYR A 42 -9.64 17.53 5.26
CA TYR A 42 -8.25 17.99 5.14
C TYR A 42 -8.13 19.36 4.47
N ARG A 43 -8.98 19.65 3.48
CA ARG A 43 -8.98 20.96 2.80
C ARG A 43 -9.24 22.13 3.72
N GLY A 44 -10.07 21.93 4.75
CA GLY A 44 -10.38 22.94 5.75
C GLY A 44 -9.35 23.14 6.84
N LEU A 45 -8.29 22.30 6.88
CA LEU A 45 -7.27 22.40 7.92
C LEU A 45 -6.26 23.51 7.61
N ASP A 46 -5.86 24.23 8.67
CA ASP A 46 -4.70 25.12 8.67
C ASP A 46 -3.38 24.35 8.59
N ALA A 47 -2.25 25.05 8.52
CA ALA A 47 -0.93 24.44 8.40
C ALA A 47 -0.60 23.47 9.56
N ASP A 48 -1.01 23.82 10.78
CA ASP A 48 -0.81 23.00 11.97
C ASP A 48 -1.71 21.77 11.99
N GLY A 49 -2.98 21.93 11.59
CA GLY A 49 -3.91 20.83 11.40
C GLY A 49 -3.42 19.82 10.35
N ARG A 50 -2.91 20.31 9.20
CA ARG A 50 -2.32 19.47 8.16
C ARG A 50 -1.08 18.73 8.66
N ARG A 51 -0.23 19.40 9.46
CA ARG A 51 0.94 18.77 10.10
C ARG A 51 0.52 17.68 11.07
N ARG A 52 -0.46 17.95 11.95
CA ARG A 52 -1.02 16.96 12.88
C ARG A 52 -1.61 15.77 12.12
N TRP A 53 -2.44 16.02 11.10
CA TRP A 53 -3.04 14.96 10.30
C TRP A 53 -2.00 14.01 9.69
N ARG A 54 -0.96 14.54 9.05
CA ARG A 54 0.12 13.71 8.48
C ARG A 54 0.79 12.82 9.51
N ARG A 55 1.11 13.38 10.68
CA ARG A 55 1.74 12.63 11.78
C ARG A 55 0.80 11.60 12.38
N THR A 56 -0.48 11.92 12.51
CA THR A 56 -1.49 10.98 13.00
C THR A 56 -1.62 9.78 12.08
N VAL A 57 -1.71 9.99 10.75
CA VAL A 57 -1.76 8.87 9.80
C VAL A 57 -0.50 8.00 9.87
N ALA A 58 0.68 8.62 9.98
CA ALA A 58 1.94 7.89 10.12
C ALA A 58 1.98 7.07 11.44
N LEU A 59 1.50 7.62 12.54
CA LEU A 59 1.42 6.90 13.82
C LEU A 59 0.38 5.78 13.79
N LEU A 60 -0.76 5.98 13.12
CA LEU A 60 -1.77 4.93 12.93
C LEU A 60 -1.21 3.77 12.10
N LEU A 61 -0.44 4.04 11.04
CA LEU A 61 0.22 3.01 10.25
C LEU A 61 1.21 2.19 11.09
N ILE A 62 2.03 2.86 11.92
CA ILE A 62 2.96 2.17 12.82
C ILE A 62 2.19 1.35 13.87
N ALA A 63 1.14 1.90 14.45
CA ALA A 63 0.31 1.19 15.43
C ALA A 63 -0.39 -0.04 14.81
N ASP A 64 -0.83 0.06 13.56
CA ASP A 64 -1.47 -1.03 12.83
C ASP A 64 -0.47 -2.16 12.51
N GLU A 65 0.78 -1.83 12.14
CA GLU A 65 1.85 -2.82 11.96
C GLU A 65 2.20 -3.52 13.30
N LEU A 66 2.28 -2.76 14.40
CA LEU A 66 2.50 -3.32 15.73
C LEU A 66 1.31 -4.20 16.19
N PHE A 67 0.09 -3.84 15.82
CA PHE A 67 -1.10 -4.65 16.08
C PHE A 67 -1.01 -6.02 15.38
N LYS A 68 -0.59 -6.04 14.11
CA LYS A 68 -0.33 -7.28 13.37
C LYS A 68 0.73 -8.13 14.07
N ASP A 69 1.88 -7.52 14.42
CA ASP A 69 2.98 -8.25 15.05
C ASP A 69 2.56 -8.80 16.42
N PHE A 70 1.82 -8.01 17.21
CA PHE A 70 1.24 -8.47 18.47
C PHE A 70 0.30 -9.66 18.24
N GLY A 71 -0.59 -9.61 17.24
CA GLY A 71 -1.52 -10.71 16.94
C GLY A 71 -0.79 -12.00 16.55
N LEU A 72 0.25 -11.89 15.74
CA LEU A 72 1.09 -13.04 15.34
C LEU A 72 1.84 -13.65 16.54
N LEU A 73 2.40 -12.82 17.41
CA LEU A 73 3.08 -13.27 18.63
C LEU A 73 2.10 -13.92 19.61
N TYR A 74 0.93 -13.30 19.82
CA TYR A 74 -0.10 -13.82 20.68
C TYR A 74 -0.68 -15.16 20.19
N GLY A 75 -0.89 -15.28 18.87
CA GLY A 75 -1.33 -16.53 18.23
C GLY A 75 -0.24 -17.58 18.08
N GLY A 76 1.04 -17.28 18.44
CA GLY A 76 2.17 -18.21 18.29
C GLY A 76 2.54 -18.49 16.83
N SER A 77 2.13 -17.65 15.88
CA SER A 77 2.28 -17.84 14.43
C SER A 77 3.33 -16.91 13.80
N PHE A 78 4.14 -16.22 14.60
CA PHE A 78 5.16 -15.29 14.09
C PHE A 78 6.32 -16.06 13.46
N THR A 79 6.54 -15.85 12.15
CA THR A 79 7.65 -16.41 11.38
C THR A 79 8.43 -15.31 10.67
N ALA A 80 9.54 -15.67 10.01
CA ALA A 80 10.33 -14.72 9.21
C ALA A 80 9.52 -14.08 8.06
N ASP A 81 8.49 -14.76 7.53
CA ASP A 81 7.63 -14.26 6.44
C ASP A 81 6.77 -13.05 6.85
N TYR A 82 6.59 -12.82 8.15
CA TYR A 82 5.80 -11.70 8.66
C TYR A 82 6.63 -10.45 8.99
N LEU A 83 7.96 -10.49 8.79
CA LEU A 83 8.81 -9.32 8.98
C LEU A 83 8.37 -8.17 8.04
N PRO A 84 8.57 -6.90 8.42
CA PRO A 84 8.11 -5.74 7.65
C PRO A 84 9.00 -5.43 6.44
N LEU A 85 9.24 -6.43 5.57
CA LEU A 85 10.08 -6.34 4.37
C LEU A 85 9.29 -6.32 3.06
N HIS A 86 7.96 -6.47 3.11
CA HIS A 86 7.10 -6.17 1.96
C HIS A 86 7.08 -4.69 1.65
N LEU A 87 6.84 -4.33 0.40
CA LEU A 87 6.80 -2.92 -0.04
C LEU A 87 5.77 -2.09 0.75
N CYS A 88 4.64 -2.68 1.15
CA CYS A 88 3.63 -2.03 1.97
C CYS A 88 4.19 -1.65 3.35
N SER A 89 4.83 -2.58 4.05
CA SER A 89 5.43 -2.30 5.37
C SER A 89 6.58 -1.28 5.28
N ILE A 90 7.42 -1.36 4.23
CA ILE A 90 8.46 -0.35 3.98
C ILE A 90 7.84 1.03 3.77
N ASN A 91 6.72 1.12 3.05
CA ASN A 91 6.00 2.38 2.83
C ASN A 91 5.47 3.00 4.13
N ILE A 92 5.19 2.24 5.18
CA ILE A 92 4.85 2.77 6.50
C ILE A 92 6.00 3.66 7.02
N PHE A 93 7.24 3.17 6.96
CA PHE A 93 8.41 3.92 7.39
C PHE A 93 8.70 5.12 6.47
N LEU A 94 8.51 4.97 5.15
CA LEU A 94 8.67 6.08 4.21
C LEU A 94 7.64 7.18 4.43
N ILE A 95 6.39 6.83 4.74
CA ILE A 95 5.34 7.78 5.15
C ILE A 95 5.72 8.45 6.48
N ALA A 96 6.25 7.70 7.44
CA ALA A 96 6.73 8.29 8.68
C ALA A 96 7.82 9.34 8.40
N VAL A 97 8.85 9.01 7.63
CA VAL A 97 9.88 9.97 7.23
C VAL A 97 9.25 11.19 6.53
N HIS A 98 8.32 10.96 5.59
CA HIS A 98 7.65 12.05 4.88
C HIS A 98 6.79 12.93 5.80
N ALA A 99 6.12 12.38 6.79
CA ALA A 99 5.26 13.13 7.71
C ALA A 99 6.05 14.13 8.57
N TRP A 100 7.33 13.85 8.85
CA TRP A 100 8.20 14.73 9.66
C TRP A 100 9.14 15.59 8.83
N ARG A 101 9.75 15.06 7.75
CA ARG A 101 10.86 15.71 7.03
C ARG A 101 10.50 16.21 5.63
N ARG A 102 9.45 15.66 5.00
CA ARG A 102 8.94 16.02 3.68
C ARG A 102 10.00 16.05 2.54
N PRO A 103 10.84 15.02 2.38
CA PRO A 103 11.80 15.01 1.28
C PRO A 103 11.06 14.89 -0.06
N LYS A 104 11.41 15.75 -1.02
CA LYS A 104 10.73 15.85 -2.34
C LYS A 104 10.76 14.56 -3.16
N LEU A 105 11.77 13.72 -2.97
CA LEU A 105 11.82 12.41 -3.60
C LEU A 105 10.65 11.53 -3.15
N LEU A 106 10.26 11.60 -1.88
CA LEU A 106 9.15 10.83 -1.35
C LEU A 106 7.79 11.33 -1.86
N ASP A 107 7.62 12.61 -2.20
CA ASP A 107 6.40 13.08 -2.88
C ASP A 107 6.15 12.24 -4.14
N THR A 108 7.19 12.03 -4.94
CA THR A 108 7.09 11.26 -6.18
C THR A 108 6.96 9.76 -5.91
N PHE A 109 7.76 9.23 -4.99
CA PHE A 109 7.74 7.81 -4.64
C PHE A 109 6.37 7.37 -4.11
N LEU A 110 5.83 8.11 -3.15
CA LEU A 110 4.55 7.79 -2.52
C LEU A 110 3.38 7.92 -3.53
N TYR A 111 3.44 8.86 -4.44
CA TYR A 111 2.42 9.01 -5.46
C TYR A 111 2.49 7.93 -6.54
N PHE A 112 3.67 7.68 -7.13
CA PHE A 112 3.81 6.80 -8.29
C PHE A 112 3.99 5.31 -7.92
N ILE A 113 4.39 4.99 -6.70
CA ILE A 113 4.68 3.62 -6.26
C ILE A 113 3.74 3.21 -5.12
N CYS A 114 3.73 3.93 -4.00
CA CYS A 114 2.93 3.55 -2.83
C CYS A 114 1.43 3.57 -3.13
N LEU A 115 0.91 4.67 -3.67
CA LEU A 115 -0.53 4.84 -3.95
C LEU A 115 -1.10 3.74 -4.84
N PRO A 116 -0.57 3.47 -6.04
CA PRO A 116 -1.11 2.42 -6.91
C PRO A 116 -0.90 1.02 -6.33
N ALA A 117 0.21 0.75 -5.64
CA ALA A 117 0.43 -0.54 -4.97
C ALA A 117 -0.61 -0.80 -3.87
N ALA A 118 -0.91 0.20 -3.05
CA ALA A 118 -1.94 0.10 -2.02
C ALA A 118 -3.35 -0.07 -2.62
N CYS A 119 -3.67 0.64 -3.72
CA CYS A 119 -4.91 0.43 -4.45
C CYS A 119 -5.02 -1.00 -5.00
N ALA A 120 -3.94 -1.54 -5.58
CA ALA A 120 -3.91 -2.91 -6.07
C ALA A 120 -4.13 -3.94 -4.95
N ALA A 121 -3.52 -3.74 -3.79
CA ALA A 121 -3.70 -4.62 -2.63
C ALA A 121 -5.13 -4.56 -2.04
N LEU A 122 -5.79 -3.40 -2.10
CA LEU A 122 -7.21 -3.28 -1.72
C LEU A 122 -8.13 -4.00 -2.71
N LEU A 123 -7.82 -3.96 -4.01
CA LEU A 123 -8.63 -4.60 -5.06
C LEU A 123 -8.38 -6.11 -5.13
N PHE A 124 -7.17 -6.58 -4.83
CA PHE A 124 -6.74 -7.97 -4.91
C PHE A 124 -6.08 -8.43 -3.62
N PRO A 125 -6.81 -8.44 -2.49
CA PRO A 125 -6.27 -8.85 -1.20
C PRO A 125 -5.90 -10.34 -1.19
N THR A 126 -4.81 -10.67 -0.53
CA THR A 126 -4.30 -12.06 -0.42
C THR A 126 -4.89 -12.84 0.76
N TRP A 127 -5.50 -12.15 1.72
CA TRP A 127 -6.05 -12.73 2.95
C TRP A 127 -7.51 -13.19 2.83
N THR A 128 -7.97 -13.45 1.62
CA THR A 128 -9.33 -13.93 1.33
C THR A 128 -9.70 -15.30 1.92
N PRO A 129 -8.76 -16.22 2.23
CA PRO A 129 -9.08 -17.47 2.92
C PRO A 129 -9.51 -17.28 4.38
N LEU A 130 -9.16 -16.15 5.00
CA LEU A 130 -9.48 -15.85 6.40
C LEU A 130 -10.88 -15.27 6.57
N PRO A 131 -11.55 -15.46 7.74
CA PRO A 131 -12.84 -14.85 8.02
C PRO A 131 -12.79 -13.31 7.97
N PRO A 132 -13.91 -12.63 7.63
CA PRO A 132 -13.97 -11.17 7.54
C PRO A 132 -13.47 -10.38 8.76
N LEU A 133 -13.67 -10.91 9.96
CA LEU A 133 -13.26 -10.25 11.22
C LEU A 133 -11.93 -10.78 11.77
N ASN A 134 -11.14 -11.50 10.96
CA ASN A 134 -9.81 -11.93 11.37
C ASN A 134 -8.84 -10.72 11.44
N PHE A 135 -7.90 -10.74 12.40
CA PHE A 135 -6.97 -9.62 12.62
C PHE A 135 -6.10 -9.29 11.41
N MET A 136 -5.67 -10.31 10.63
CA MET A 136 -4.88 -10.12 9.40
C MET A 136 -5.70 -9.46 8.30
N VAL A 137 -7.00 -9.79 8.20
CA VAL A 137 -7.93 -9.15 7.25
C VAL A 137 -8.15 -7.69 7.63
N LEU A 138 -8.38 -7.41 8.91
CA LEU A 138 -8.54 -6.04 9.42
C LEU A 138 -7.27 -5.23 9.20
N HIS A 139 -6.11 -5.75 9.58
CA HIS A 139 -4.80 -5.13 9.33
C HIS A 139 -4.60 -4.88 7.84
N SER A 140 -4.84 -5.87 6.98
CA SER A 140 -4.62 -5.71 5.54
C SER A 140 -5.46 -4.57 4.96
N PHE A 141 -6.75 -4.49 5.30
CA PHE A 141 -7.59 -3.40 4.81
C PHE A 141 -7.20 -2.05 5.41
N SER A 142 -6.95 -1.96 6.72
CA SER A 142 -6.61 -0.69 7.38
C SER A 142 -5.27 -0.15 6.90
N VAL A 143 -4.22 -0.98 6.84
CA VAL A 143 -2.88 -0.53 6.40
C VAL A 143 -2.91 -0.07 4.94
N HIS A 144 -3.50 -0.84 4.03
CA HIS A 144 -3.54 -0.45 2.62
C HIS A 144 -4.44 0.76 2.37
N PHE A 145 -5.54 0.90 3.13
CA PHE A 145 -6.35 2.12 3.08
C PHE A 145 -5.55 3.36 3.50
N LEU A 146 -4.81 3.30 4.61
CA LEU A 146 -4.00 4.43 5.08
C LEU A 146 -2.82 4.71 4.14
N LEU A 147 -2.18 3.68 3.57
CA LEU A 147 -1.12 3.81 2.57
C LEU A 147 -1.63 4.48 1.28
N MET A 148 -2.85 4.17 0.85
CA MET A 148 -3.52 4.82 -0.27
C MET A 148 -3.94 6.26 0.08
N LEU A 149 -4.59 6.43 1.24
CA LEU A 149 -5.19 7.69 1.67
C LEU A 149 -4.16 8.81 1.81
N TYR A 150 -2.99 8.51 2.39
CA TYR A 150 -1.97 9.50 2.68
C TYR A 150 -1.50 10.25 1.42
N PRO A 151 -0.92 9.60 0.40
CA PRO A 151 -0.50 10.29 -0.82
C PRO A 151 -1.67 10.85 -1.62
N LEU A 152 -2.83 10.19 -1.63
CA LEU A 152 -4.03 10.65 -2.32
C LEU A 152 -4.47 12.02 -1.78
N VAL A 153 -4.70 12.13 -0.47
CA VAL A 153 -5.17 13.35 0.18
C VAL A 153 -4.18 14.49 -0.04
N LEU A 154 -2.89 14.24 0.20
CA LEU A 154 -1.86 15.28 0.09
C LEU A 154 -1.71 15.78 -1.36
N THR A 155 -1.81 14.88 -2.35
CA THR A 155 -1.72 15.29 -3.77
C THR A 155 -2.95 16.04 -4.22
N VAL A 156 -4.16 15.54 -3.90
CA VAL A 156 -5.44 16.17 -4.29
C VAL A 156 -5.62 17.54 -3.60
N CYS A 157 -5.07 17.71 -2.41
CA CYS A 157 -5.15 18.96 -1.67
C CYS A 157 -3.94 19.90 -1.89
N GLY A 158 -3.02 19.55 -2.77
CA GLY A 158 -1.87 20.39 -3.14
C GLY A 158 -0.74 20.44 -2.12
N ASP A 159 -0.72 19.52 -1.15
CA ASP A 159 0.31 19.44 -0.09
C ASP A 159 1.50 18.56 -0.50
N MET A 160 1.37 17.77 -1.56
CA MET A 160 2.43 17.04 -2.26
C MET A 160 2.50 17.48 -3.71
N ASP A 161 3.73 17.57 -4.23
CA ASP A 161 4.00 17.91 -5.63
C ASP A 161 4.86 16.82 -6.29
N PRO A 162 4.28 15.68 -6.69
CA PRO A 162 4.98 14.61 -7.37
C PRO A 162 5.61 15.09 -8.67
N GLN A 163 6.92 14.88 -8.84
CA GLN A 163 7.66 15.32 -10.02
C GLN A 163 8.01 14.13 -10.92
N PRO A 164 7.35 13.93 -12.08
CA PRO A 164 7.63 12.78 -12.98
C PRO A 164 9.10 12.64 -13.37
N ARG A 165 9.83 13.76 -13.46
CA ARG A 165 11.26 13.78 -13.79
C ARG A 165 12.13 13.09 -12.74
N THR A 166 11.66 12.96 -11.49
CA THR A 166 12.40 12.28 -10.42
C THR A 166 12.07 10.80 -10.32
N PHE A 167 11.15 10.28 -11.15
CA PHE A 167 10.75 8.87 -11.15
C PHE A 167 11.92 7.89 -11.30
N PRO A 168 12.93 8.12 -12.16
CA PRO A 168 14.11 7.24 -12.23
C PRO A 168 14.86 7.12 -10.89
N ARG A 169 14.88 8.19 -10.08
CA ARG A 169 15.45 8.15 -8.72
C ARG A 169 14.58 7.35 -7.74
N CYS A 170 13.27 7.41 -7.92
CA CYS A 170 12.34 6.57 -7.14
C CYS A 170 12.54 5.09 -7.48
N PHE A 171 12.74 4.76 -8.75
CA PHE A 171 13.07 3.40 -9.19
C PHE A 171 14.42 2.93 -8.60
N ALA A 172 15.44 3.79 -8.62
CA ALA A 172 16.72 3.49 -8.00
C ALA A 172 16.60 3.25 -6.48
N LEU A 173 15.76 4.01 -5.79
CA LEU A 173 15.45 3.80 -4.37
C LEU A 173 14.75 2.45 -4.15
N LEU A 174 13.76 2.11 -5.00
CA LEU A 174 13.07 0.83 -4.94
C LEU A 174 14.03 -0.35 -5.18
N ALA A 175 14.90 -0.23 -6.18
CA ALA A 175 15.93 -1.24 -6.46
C ALA A 175 16.94 -1.38 -5.31
N ALA A 176 17.36 -0.27 -4.71
CA ALA A 176 18.25 -0.27 -3.55
C ALA A 176 17.65 -0.97 -2.33
N MET A 177 16.33 -0.94 -2.18
CA MET A 177 15.61 -1.71 -1.15
C MET A 177 15.43 -3.18 -1.56
N ALA A 178 15.11 -3.44 -2.83
CA ALA A 178 14.84 -4.79 -3.32
C ALA A 178 16.09 -5.69 -3.31
N VAL A 179 17.27 -5.15 -3.58
CA VAL A 179 18.52 -5.94 -3.62
C VAL A 179 18.84 -6.63 -2.27
N PRO A 180 18.91 -5.93 -1.13
CA PRO A 180 19.16 -6.58 0.16
C PRO A 180 18.01 -7.53 0.53
N ILE A 181 16.76 -7.22 0.17
CA ILE A 181 15.61 -8.09 0.42
C ILE A 181 15.71 -9.38 -0.41
N TRP A 182 16.20 -9.31 -1.64
CA TRP A 182 16.44 -10.49 -2.44
C TRP A 182 17.46 -11.45 -1.79
N PHE A 183 18.56 -10.91 -1.24
CA PHE A 183 19.53 -11.73 -0.48
C PHE A 183 18.91 -12.31 0.81
N PHE A 184 18.09 -11.51 1.51
CA PHE A 184 17.36 -11.98 2.69
C PHE A 184 16.40 -13.14 2.33
N ASN A 185 15.60 -12.99 1.27
CA ASN A 185 14.72 -14.02 0.79
C ASN A 185 15.46 -15.34 0.49
N ARG A 186 16.64 -15.24 -0.14
CA ARG A 186 17.46 -16.43 -0.41
C ARG A 186 18.03 -17.07 0.85
N ALA A 187 18.37 -16.29 1.84
CA ALA A 187 18.98 -16.79 3.08
C ALA A 187 17.95 -17.46 4.02
N PHE A 188 16.70 -16.97 4.02
CA PHE A 188 15.65 -17.40 4.95
C PHE A 188 14.45 -18.08 4.28
N ASP A 189 14.56 -18.41 2.98
CA ASP A 189 13.50 -19.02 2.16
C ASP A 189 12.15 -18.26 2.21
N THR A 190 12.22 -16.94 2.23
CA THR A 190 11.05 -16.06 2.23
C THR A 190 10.75 -15.51 0.83
N ASN A 191 9.62 -14.79 0.65
CA ASN A 191 9.22 -14.25 -0.65
C ASN A 191 8.79 -12.76 -0.58
N PHE A 192 9.50 -11.95 0.20
CA PHE A 192 9.19 -10.53 0.28
C PHE A 192 9.27 -9.84 -1.08
N MET A 193 8.33 -8.93 -1.33
CA MET A 193 8.16 -8.19 -2.58
C MET A 193 7.98 -9.11 -3.80
N PHE A 194 7.62 -10.39 -3.61
CA PHE A 194 7.48 -11.42 -4.67
C PHE A 194 8.71 -11.55 -5.56
N LEU A 195 9.91 -11.39 -4.97
CA LEU A 195 11.17 -11.41 -5.73
C LEU A 195 11.62 -12.82 -6.10
N MET A 196 11.14 -13.85 -5.38
CA MET A 196 11.55 -15.24 -5.61
C MET A 196 10.56 -15.99 -6.49
N ARG A 197 9.26 -15.79 -6.29
CA ARG A 197 8.17 -16.44 -7.03
C ARG A 197 6.94 -15.54 -7.10
N ALA A 198 6.11 -15.73 -8.11
CA ALA A 198 4.80 -15.12 -8.19
C ALA A 198 3.76 -16.07 -7.58
N ASP A 199 3.07 -15.65 -6.53
CA ASP A 199 2.02 -16.45 -5.88
C ASP A 199 0.79 -16.59 -6.77
N GLU A 200 -0.11 -17.53 -6.44
CA GLU A 200 -1.37 -17.74 -7.15
C GLU A 200 -2.21 -16.45 -7.14
N GLY A 201 -2.75 -16.09 -8.30
CA GLY A 201 -3.50 -14.84 -8.48
C GLY A 201 -2.65 -13.57 -8.67
N ASN A 202 -1.33 -13.66 -8.52
CA ASN A 202 -0.45 -12.51 -8.78
C ASN A 202 -0.31 -12.27 -10.30
N PRO A 203 -0.56 -11.04 -10.80
CA PRO A 203 -0.43 -10.72 -12.23
C PRO A 203 0.97 -11.01 -12.81
N LEU A 204 2.01 -11.00 -11.99
CA LEU A 204 3.38 -11.31 -12.39
C LEU A 204 3.53 -12.75 -12.87
N ARG A 205 2.70 -13.69 -12.42
CA ARG A 205 2.70 -15.09 -12.86
C ARG A 205 2.50 -15.24 -14.37
N PHE A 206 1.78 -14.29 -15.00
CA PHE A 206 1.65 -14.28 -16.45
C PHE A 206 3.00 -14.27 -17.17
N PHE A 207 4.01 -13.63 -16.59
CA PHE A 207 5.33 -13.46 -17.21
C PHE A 207 6.23 -14.71 -17.04
N GLU A 208 5.90 -15.66 -16.19
CA GLU A 208 6.64 -16.94 -16.05
C GLU A 208 6.71 -17.69 -17.37
N ARG A 209 5.68 -17.58 -18.22
CA ARG A 209 5.66 -18.14 -19.59
C ARG A 209 6.74 -17.58 -20.50
N PHE A 210 7.32 -16.43 -20.16
CA PHE A 210 8.42 -15.78 -20.88
C PHE A 210 9.79 -16.00 -20.21
N GLY A 211 9.86 -16.87 -19.21
CA GLY A 211 11.09 -17.28 -18.54
C GLY A 211 11.23 -16.82 -17.09
N SER A 212 10.62 -15.71 -16.69
CA SER A 212 10.63 -15.24 -15.29
C SER A 212 9.52 -14.24 -15.01
N HIS A 213 8.86 -14.38 -13.85
CA HIS A 213 7.90 -13.40 -13.35
C HIS A 213 8.53 -11.99 -13.16
N LEU A 214 9.86 -11.93 -12.91
CA LEU A 214 10.58 -10.66 -12.75
C LEU A 214 10.53 -9.77 -14.00
N LEU A 215 10.32 -10.34 -15.19
CA LEU A 215 10.13 -9.58 -16.43
C LEU A 215 8.85 -8.73 -16.40
N GLY A 216 7.90 -9.10 -15.54
CA GLY A 216 6.66 -8.35 -15.34
C GLY A 216 6.86 -7.02 -14.62
N TYR A 217 7.90 -6.86 -13.78
CA TYR A 217 8.09 -5.63 -13.01
C TYR A 217 8.33 -4.39 -13.88
N PRO A 218 9.24 -4.39 -14.87
CA PRO A 218 9.40 -3.23 -15.75
C PRO A 218 8.13 -2.87 -16.51
N VAL A 219 7.40 -3.89 -16.98
CA VAL A 219 6.13 -3.69 -17.70
C VAL A 219 5.07 -3.08 -16.78
N LEU A 220 4.88 -3.68 -15.60
CA LEU A 220 3.93 -3.19 -14.61
C LEU A 220 4.26 -1.76 -14.19
N LEU A 221 5.53 -1.47 -13.90
CA LEU A 221 5.98 -0.13 -13.54
C LEU A 221 5.74 0.89 -14.66
N ALA A 222 5.99 0.52 -15.93
CA ALA A 222 5.73 1.41 -17.06
C ALA A 222 4.24 1.72 -17.21
N VAL A 223 3.37 0.71 -17.10
CA VAL A 223 1.91 0.87 -17.17
C VAL A 223 1.40 1.74 -16.01
N VAL A 224 1.80 1.40 -14.78
CA VAL A 224 1.42 2.16 -13.58
C VAL A 224 1.89 3.60 -13.68
N PHE A 225 3.16 3.83 -14.09
CA PHE A 225 3.68 5.17 -14.31
C PHE A 225 2.85 5.95 -15.32
N ALA A 226 2.52 5.36 -16.48
CA ALA A 226 1.73 6.02 -17.51
C ALA A 226 0.35 6.43 -17.00
N VAL A 227 -0.35 5.52 -16.30
CA VAL A 227 -1.67 5.80 -15.69
C VAL A 227 -1.56 6.91 -14.65
N MET A 228 -0.63 6.81 -13.72
CA MET A 228 -0.44 7.80 -12.65
C MET A 228 0.00 9.17 -13.20
N TYR A 229 0.81 9.18 -14.27
CA TYR A 229 1.19 10.40 -14.95
C TYR A 229 0.00 11.11 -15.61
N LEU A 230 -0.88 10.34 -16.28
CA LEU A 230 -2.10 10.89 -16.87
C LEU A 230 -3.04 11.45 -15.80
N LEU A 231 -3.24 10.72 -14.69
CA LEU A 231 -4.04 11.20 -13.56
C LEU A 231 -3.47 12.48 -12.96
N LEU A 232 -2.15 12.56 -12.78
CA LEU A 232 -1.50 13.77 -12.29
C LEU A 232 -1.69 14.96 -13.24
N ARG A 233 -1.60 14.74 -14.56
CA ARG A 233 -1.85 15.81 -15.55
C ARG A 233 -3.30 16.31 -15.49
N VAL A 234 -4.27 15.41 -15.38
CA VAL A 234 -5.69 15.79 -15.24
C VAL A 234 -5.91 16.59 -13.95
N LEU A 235 -5.33 16.13 -12.84
CA LEU A 235 -5.44 16.82 -11.55
C LEU A 235 -4.85 18.23 -11.62
N ARG A 236 -3.64 18.38 -12.17
CA ARG A 236 -2.97 19.69 -12.31
C ARG A 236 -3.73 20.65 -13.22
N ARG A 237 -4.36 20.16 -14.29
CA ARG A 237 -5.19 20.99 -15.17
C ARG A 237 -6.41 21.54 -14.44
N ARG A 238 -7.05 20.73 -13.59
CA ARG A 238 -8.23 21.16 -12.79
C ARG A 238 -7.88 22.21 -11.74
N THR A 239 -6.69 22.12 -11.16
CA THR A 239 -6.21 23.10 -10.16
C THR A 239 -5.65 24.38 -10.78
N ALA A 240 -5.20 24.34 -12.05
CA ALA A 240 -4.68 25.49 -12.79
C ALA A 240 -5.76 26.35 -13.47
N VAL A 241 -7.01 25.84 -13.60
CA VAL A 241 -8.13 26.66 -14.09
C VAL A 241 -8.56 27.58 -12.94
N PRO A 242 -8.37 28.93 -13.02
CA PRO A 242 -8.89 29.82 -12.03
C PRO A 242 -10.40 29.61 -11.94
N ALA A 243 -10.95 29.58 -10.73
CA ALA A 243 -12.39 29.68 -10.52
C ALA A 243 -12.83 30.98 -11.22
N GLY A 244 -13.22 30.85 -12.48
CA GLY A 244 -13.55 31.96 -13.34
C GLY A 244 -14.88 32.53 -12.92
N LYS A 245 -14.81 33.83 -12.60
CA LYS A 245 -15.84 34.86 -12.56
C LYS A 245 -17.14 34.56 -11.80
#